data_6396973dae0852aa72f7a9bbf63b4b19
#
_entry.id   6396973dae0852aa72f7a9bbf63b4b19
#
_cell.length_a   1.000
_cell.length_b   1.000
_cell.length_c   1.000
_cell.angle_alpha   90.00
_cell.angle_beta   90.00
_cell.angle_gamma   90.00
#
_symmetry.space_group_name_H-M   'P 1'
#
loop_
_entity.id
_entity.type
_entity.pdbx_description
1 polymer ?
#
loop_
_entity_poly.entity_id
_entity_poly.type
_entity_poly.pdbx_seq_one_letter_code
_entity_poly.pdbx_strand_id
1 'polypeptide(L)'
;MSLIGRPKKYRMIRQDPKVSFFSPRGRPGRPDQAILTMDEFEAIRLADDLGLSQKAAAGSMHVSQQTFSRILKKGRKIIADAMSHGKSIKIRGGFYVINTQPENPTQAK
;
A
#
# COMPACT_ATOMS: atom_id res chain seq x y z
N MET A 1 0.49 -12.57 28.71
CA MET A 1 0.61 -12.24 28.11
C MET A 1 0.55 -11.51 27.75
N SER A 2 0.59 -11.14 27.80
CA SER A 2 0.62 -10.56 27.27
C SER A 2 0.89 -9.92 26.97
N LEU A 3 1.01 -9.72 27.22
CA LEU A 3 1.36 -9.15 26.92
C LEU A 3 1.66 -8.73 26.23
N ILE A 4 2.01 -9.10 27.09
CA ILE A 4 2.32 -8.68 25.83
C ILE A 4 1.49 -7.60 25.15
N GLY A 5 1.93 -6.75 24.51
CA GLY A 5 1.24 -5.64 23.94
C GLY A 5 0.01 -6.00 23.12
N ARG A 6 -0.66 -5.04 22.59
CA ARG A 6 -1.82 -5.25 21.74
C ARG A 6 -1.44 -5.97 20.47
N PRO A 7 -2.29 -6.87 19.96
CA PRO A 7 -2.01 -7.46 18.66
C PRO A 7 -2.06 -6.40 17.58
N LYS A 8 -1.24 -6.58 16.57
CA LYS A 8 -1.26 -5.69 15.43
C LYS A 8 -2.55 -5.85 14.66
N LYS A 9 -3.08 -4.73 14.20
CA LYS A 9 -4.24 -4.76 13.33
C LYS A 9 -3.79 -4.92 11.90
N TYR A 10 -4.45 -5.81 11.18
CA TYR A 10 -4.21 -5.94 9.76
C TYR A 10 -4.83 -4.77 9.02
N ARG A 11 -4.10 -4.25 8.04
CA ARG A 11 -4.65 -3.24 7.17
C ARG A 11 -5.47 -3.91 6.09
N MET A 12 -6.59 -3.29 5.75
CA MET A 12 -7.48 -3.84 4.76
C MET A 12 -7.05 -3.38 3.37
N ILE A 13 -6.84 -4.35 2.48
CA ILE A 13 -6.49 -4.09 1.10
C ILE A 13 -7.68 -4.49 0.25
N ARG A 14 -8.13 -3.60 -0.61
CA ARG A 14 -9.33 -3.84 -1.40
C ARG A 14 -9.04 -4.39 -2.78
N GLN A 15 -7.81 -4.33 -3.21
CA GLN A 15 -7.45 -4.82 -4.53
C GLN A 15 -6.04 -5.38 -4.51
N ASP A 16 -5.90 -6.59 -5.01
CA ASP A 16 -4.60 -7.21 -5.19
C ASP A 16 -3.87 -6.49 -6.33
N PRO A 17 -2.57 -6.23 -6.19
CA PRO A 17 -1.83 -5.68 -7.33
C PRO A 17 -1.87 -6.62 -8.52
N LYS A 18 -2.20 -6.08 -9.68
CA LYS A 18 -2.17 -6.89 -10.91
C LYS A 18 -0.75 -7.24 -11.30
N VAL A 19 0.17 -6.37 -10.97
CA VAL A 19 1.60 -6.54 -11.21
C VAL A 19 2.31 -6.23 -9.91
N SER A 20 3.14 -7.15 -9.47
CA SER A 20 3.85 -6.98 -8.19
C SER A 20 5.32 -6.66 -8.37
N PHE A 21 5.79 -6.53 -9.61
CA PHE A 21 7.19 -6.24 -9.87
C PHE A 21 7.31 -5.30 -11.07
N PHE A 22 7.93 -4.14 -10.85
CA PHE A 22 8.17 -3.16 -11.89
C PHE A 22 9.67 -2.98 -12.03
N SER A 23 10.17 -3.11 -13.24
CA SER A 23 11.60 -2.98 -13.49
C SER A 23 11.85 -1.98 -14.59
N PRO A 24 12.86 -1.11 -14.44
CA PRO A 24 13.15 -0.12 -15.46
C PRO A 24 13.70 -0.79 -16.73
N ARG A 25 13.09 -0.48 -17.87
CA ARG A 25 13.59 -0.93 -19.16
C ARG A 25 14.69 0.02 -19.61
N GLY A 26 15.59 -0.50 -20.38
CA GLY A 26 16.67 0.34 -20.91
C GLY A 26 17.81 0.58 -19.95
N ARG A 27 17.70 0.07 -18.75
CA ARG A 27 18.81 0.15 -17.80
C ARG A 27 19.61 -1.14 -17.86
N PRO A 28 20.89 -1.06 -18.22
CA PRO A 28 21.71 -2.28 -18.29
C PRO A 28 21.94 -2.84 -16.88
N GLY A 29 22.12 -4.16 -16.83
CA GLY A 29 22.42 -4.83 -15.59
C GLY A 29 21.21 -5.08 -14.75
N ARG A 30 21.46 -5.31 -13.47
CA ARG A 30 20.41 -5.65 -12.52
C ARG A 30 20.24 -4.47 -11.55
N PRO A 31 19.16 -3.71 -11.67
CA PRO A 31 18.99 -2.56 -10.79
C PRO A 31 18.71 -2.97 -9.35
N ASP A 32 19.05 -2.10 -8.42
CA ASP A 32 18.66 -2.28 -7.04
C ASP A 32 17.15 -2.35 -6.94
N GLN A 33 16.67 -2.96 -5.87
CA GLN A 33 15.25 -3.20 -5.69
C GLN A 33 14.72 -2.39 -4.52
N ALA A 34 13.63 -1.69 -4.73
CA ALA A 34 12.91 -1.01 -3.68
C ALA A 34 11.70 -1.87 -3.31
N ILE A 35 11.44 -2.03 -2.03
CA ILE A 35 10.31 -2.83 -1.56
C ILE A 35 9.20 -1.89 -1.14
N LEU A 36 8.04 -2.04 -1.79
CA LEU A 36 6.82 -1.32 -1.44
C LEU A 36 5.90 -2.33 -0.79
N THR A 37 5.50 -2.08 0.45
CA THR A 37 4.62 -3.02 1.14
C THR A 37 3.21 -2.93 0.59
N MET A 38 2.41 -3.97 0.88
CA MET A 38 1.04 -4.03 0.36
C MET A 38 0.19 -2.88 0.88
N ASP A 39 0.37 -2.48 2.14
CA ASP A 39 -0.38 -1.36 2.67
C ASP A 39 0.08 -0.03 2.07
N GLU A 40 1.36 0.10 1.75
CA GLU A 40 1.84 1.29 1.04
C GLU A 40 1.28 1.36 -0.37
N PHE A 41 1.23 0.22 -1.06
CA PHE A 41 0.60 0.15 -2.37
C PHE A 41 -0.87 0.59 -2.29
N GLU A 42 -1.61 0.05 -1.32
CA GLU A 42 -3.03 0.38 -1.20
C GLU A 42 -3.24 1.85 -0.87
N ALA A 43 -2.41 2.41 0.00
CA ALA A 43 -2.53 3.82 0.35
C ALA A 43 -2.34 4.71 -0.87
N ILE A 44 -1.36 4.39 -1.69
CA ILE A 44 -1.10 5.15 -2.92
C ILE A 44 -2.25 4.97 -3.90
N ARG A 45 -2.74 3.74 -4.06
CA ARG A 45 -3.86 3.48 -4.95
C ARG A 45 -5.09 4.29 -4.56
N LEU A 46 -5.42 4.28 -3.27
CA LEU A 46 -6.62 4.97 -2.80
C LEU A 46 -6.50 6.49 -2.90
N ALA A 47 -5.37 7.03 -2.48
CA ALA A 47 -5.20 8.47 -2.43
C ALA A 47 -4.82 9.05 -3.79
N ASP A 48 -3.87 8.45 -4.48
CA ASP A 48 -3.25 9.07 -5.65
C ASP A 48 -3.84 8.57 -6.96
N ASP A 49 -4.30 7.33 -7.02
CA ASP A 49 -4.93 6.83 -8.22
C ASP A 49 -6.44 7.11 -8.21
N LEU A 50 -7.11 6.78 -7.12
CA LEU A 50 -8.55 6.96 -7.01
C LEU A 50 -8.94 8.36 -6.54
N GLY A 51 -8.02 9.09 -5.94
CA GLY A 51 -8.29 10.46 -5.50
C GLY A 51 -9.15 10.56 -4.26
N LEU A 52 -9.17 9.53 -3.42
CA LEU A 52 -9.96 9.59 -2.19
C LEU A 52 -9.33 10.54 -1.18
N SER A 53 -10.17 11.13 -0.34
CA SER A 53 -9.66 11.90 0.78
C SER A 53 -8.93 10.97 1.74
N GLN A 54 -8.04 11.55 2.56
CA GLN A 54 -7.33 10.71 3.53
C GLN A 54 -8.27 10.08 4.53
N LYS A 55 -9.36 10.79 4.87
CA LYS A 55 -10.36 10.21 5.76
C LYS A 55 -11.02 8.99 5.13
N ALA A 56 -11.45 9.10 3.89
CA ALA A 56 -12.10 8.00 3.21
C ALA A 56 -11.14 6.84 2.99
N ALA A 57 -9.91 7.16 2.59
CA ALA A 57 -8.91 6.12 2.35
C ALA A 57 -8.54 5.39 3.64
N ALA A 58 -8.37 6.13 4.73
CA ALA A 58 -8.08 5.53 6.03
C ALA A 58 -9.21 4.60 6.45
N GLY A 59 -10.45 5.03 6.25
CA GLY A 59 -11.61 4.19 6.55
C GLY A 59 -11.60 2.90 5.76
N SER A 60 -11.27 2.99 4.47
CA SER A 60 -11.21 1.80 3.63
C SER A 60 -10.16 0.80 4.12
N MET A 61 -9.05 1.30 4.62
CA MET A 61 -7.96 0.44 5.10
C MET A 61 -8.11 0.06 6.56
N HIS A 62 -9.14 0.53 7.24
CA HIS A 62 -9.39 0.28 8.66
C HIS A 62 -8.24 0.75 9.53
N VAL A 63 -7.72 1.91 9.24
CA VAL A 63 -6.67 2.54 10.04
C VAL A 63 -7.09 3.97 10.37
N SER A 64 -6.41 4.58 11.34
CA SER A 64 -6.65 5.98 11.65
C SER A 64 -6.10 6.86 10.52
N GLN A 65 -6.60 8.09 10.43
CA GLN A 65 -6.07 9.01 9.43
C GLN A 65 -4.59 9.27 9.64
N GLN A 66 -4.16 9.32 10.88
CA GLN A 66 -2.75 9.55 11.19
C GLN A 66 -1.88 8.40 10.70
N THR A 67 -2.34 7.18 10.94
CA THR A 67 -1.63 6.00 10.44
C THR A 67 -1.61 5.98 8.93
N PHE A 68 -2.76 6.28 8.30
CA PHE A 68 -2.83 6.33 6.85
C PHE A 68 -1.84 7.34 6.28
N SER A 69 -1.78 8.51 6.89
CA SER A 69 -0.86 9.56 6.43
C SER A 69 0.59 9.09 6.46
N ARG A 70 0.96 8.37 7.51
CA ARG A 70 2.33 7.83 7.60
C ARG A 70 2.60 6.76 6.55
N ILE A 71 1.63 5.87 6.33
CA ILE A 71 1.77 4.82 5.33
C ILE A 71 1.94 5.45 3.94
N LEU A 72 1.10 6.43 3.63
CA LEU A 72 1.13 7.09 2.34
C LEU A 72 2.45 7.81 2.11
N LYS A 73 2.90 8.54 3.12
CA LYS A 73 4.16 9.29 3.01
C LYS A 73 5.32 8.35 2.75
N LYS A 74 5.36 7.23 3.46
CA LYS A 74 6.43 6.27 3.28
C LYS A 74 6.38 5.63 1.90
N GLY A 75 5.18 5.27 1.44
CA GLY A 75 5.03 4.68 0.12
C GLY A 75 5.46 5.64 -0.99
N ARG A 76 5.07 6.91 -0.88
CA ARG A 76 5.47 7.91 -1.84
C ARG A 76 6.98 8.08 -1.88
N LYS A 77 7.63 8.03 -0.71
CA LYS A 77 9.07 8.15 -0.64
C LYS A 77 9.77 6.99 -1.36
N ILE A 78 9.25 5.78 -1.17
CA ILE A 78 9.84 4.60 -1.82
C ILE A 78 9.73 4.70 -3.33
N ILE A 79 8.57 5.14 -3.83
CA ILE A 79 8.38 5.28 -5.27
C ILE A 79 9.28 6.38 -5.83
N ALA A 80 9.35 7.51 -5.13
CA ALA A 80 10.21 8.60 -5.57
C ALA A 80 11.68 8.19 -5.63
N ASP A 81 12.12 7.44 -4.62
CA ASP A 81 13.48 6.92 -4.59
C ASP A 81 13.74 5.99 -5.78
N ALA A 82 12.81 5.08 -6.04
CA ALA A 82 12.96 4.15 -7.15
C ALA A 82 13.03 4.87 -8.48
N MET A 83 12.14 5.82 -8.69
CA MET A 83 12.13 6.58 -9.93
C MET A 83 13.39 7.43 -10.09
N SER A 84 13.83 8.05 -9.00
CA SER A 84 14.98 8.96 -9.07
C SER A 84 16.28 8.23 -9.30
N HIS A 85 16.37 6.97 -8.88
CA HIS A 85 17.61 6.21 -8.96
C HIS A 85 17.53 4.99 -9.87
N GLY A 86 16.44 4.86 -10.61
CA GLY A 86 16.29 3.76 -11.56
C GLY A 86 16.25 2.40 -10.91
N LYS A 87 15.61 2.29 -9.75
CA LYS A 87 15.45 1.01 -9.07
C LYS A 87 14.22 0.28 -9.56
N SER A 88 14.22 -1.03 -9.43
CA SER A 88 12.98 -1.79 -9.60
C SER A 88 12.13 -1.67 -8.34
N ILE A 89 10.83 -1.92 -8.47
CA ILE A 89 9.91 -1.88 -7.33
C ILE A 89 9.26 -3.23 -7.20
N LYS A 90 9.37 -3.83 -6.02
CA LYS A 90 8.71 -5.08 -5.69
C LYS A 90 7.63 -4.81 -4.64
N ILE A 91 6.40 -5.22 -4.93
CA ILE A 91 5.28 -5.02 -4.00
C ILE A 91 5.09 -6.31 -3.21
N ARG A 92 5.41 -6.28 -1.92
CA ARG A 92 5.25 -7.44 -1.06
C ARG A 92 5.39 -7.06 0.40
N GLY A 93 4.82 -7.88 1.25
CA GLY A 93 5.03 -7.76 2.68
C GLY A 93 4.08 -6.80 3.36
N GLY A 94 4.23 -6.70 4.66
CA GLY A 94 3.38 -5.86 5.48
C GLY A 94 2.30 -6.69 6.17
N PHE A 95 1.58 -6.05 7.09
CA PHE A 95 0.45 -6.67 7.78
C PHE A 95 -0.83 -6.28 7.07
N TYR A 96 -1.48 -7.24 6.41
CA TYR A 96 -2.66 -6.91 5.63
C TYR A 96 -3.55 -8.12 5.45
N VAL A 97 -4.81 -7.86 5.13
CA VAL A 97 -5.72 -8.86 4.60
C VAL A 97 -6.34 -8.28 3.34
N ILE A 98 -6.61 -9.12 2.38
CA ILE A 98 -7.24 -8.68 1.13
C ILE A 98 -8.71 -9.00 1.21
N ASN A 99 -9.55 -8.00 1.00
CA ASN A 99 -10.98 -8.16 0.96
C ASN A 99 -11.53 -7.29 -0.15
N THR A 100 -11.81 -7.91 -1.28
CA THR A 100 -12.31 -7.21 -2.46
C THR A 100 -13.81 -7.00 -2.41
N GLN A 101 -14.49 -7.55 -1.41
CA GLN A 101 -15.93 -7.38 -1.27
C GLN A 101 -16.25 -5.93 -0.89
N PRO A 102 -17.38 -5.41 -1.35
CA PRO A 102 -17.78 -4.08 -0.91
C PRO A 102 -17.94 -4.03 0.60
N GLU A 103 -17.56 -2.90 1.18
CA GLU A 103 -17.68 -2.70 2.60
C GLU A 103 -19.12 -2.75 3.06
N ASN A 104 -19.98 -2.07 2.32
CA ASN A 104 -21.39 -1.98 2.66
C ASN A 104 -22.17 -2.92 1.76
N PRO A 105 -22.83 -3.96 2.32
CA PRO A 105 -23.55 -4.91 1.49
C PRO A 105 -24.61 -4.26 0.60
N THR A 106 -25.23 -3.18 1.03
CA THR A 106 -26.22 -2.54 0.20
C THR A 106 -25.64 -1.94 -1.06
N GLN A 107 -24.37 -1.62 -1.04
CA GLN A 107 -23.72 -1.10 -2.22
C GLN A 107 -23.37 -2.19 -3.22
N ALA A 108 -23.40 -3.41 -2.77
CA ALA A 108 -23.12 -4.53 -3.65
C ALA A 108 -24.25 -4.83 -4.62
N LYS A 109 -25.39 -4.26 -4.41
CA LYS A 109 -26.54 -4.52 -5.25
C LYS A 109 -26.53 -3.76 -6.54
#